data_3f462354c0832308cc444f0f107fe40b
#
_entry.id   3f462354c0832308cc444f0f107fe40b
#
_cell.length_a   1.000
_cell.length_b   1.000
_cell.length_c   1.000
_cell.angle_alpha   90.00
_cell.angle_beta   90.00
_cell.angle_gamma   90.00
#
_symmetry.space_group_name_H-M   'P 1'
#
loop_
_entity.id
_entity.type
_entity.pdbx_description
1 polymer ?
#
loop_
_entity_poly.entity_id
_entity_poly.type
_entity_poly.pdbx_seq_one_letter_code
_entity_poly.pdbx_strand_id
1 'polypeptide(L)'
;MQILSRAGTLVIVGMPASEILLECDPGELASKGQSLVGSKMGSSSVSRDIPLLVNLYQEGVLKLDELISGRYALHDINDAIDSVRRGEAFRNVVMFQ
;
A
#
# COMPACT_ATOMS: atom_id res chain seq x y z
N MET A 1 -15.19 -10.70 10.76
CA MET A 1 -14.55 -9.94 11.88
C MET A 1 -14.27 -10.79 13.11
N GLN A 2 -14.43 -12.10 13.03
CA GLN A 2 -14.24 -13.04 14.16
C GLN A 2 -12.83 -13.06 14.77
N ILE A 3 -11.82 -12.63 14.02
CA ILE A 3 -10.42 -12.58 14.47
C ILE A 3 -10.05 -11.29 15.23
N LEU A 4 -10.97 -10.32 15.31
CA LEU A 4 -10.70 -9.05 15.94
C LEU A 4 -11.00 -9.11 17.45
N SER A 5 -10.07 -8.69 18.27
CA SER A 5 -10.27 -8.60 19.73
C SER A 5 -11.30 -7.52 20.12
N ARG A 6 -11.72 -7.49 21.37
CA ARG A 6 -12.52 -6.39 21.92
C ARG A 6 -11.75 -5.08 21.79
N ALA A 7 -12.43 -4.01 21.44
CA ALA A 7 -11.87 -2.70 21.13
C ALA A 7 -10.82 -2.69 20.00
N GLY A 8 -10.74 -3.77 19.21
CA GLY A 8 -9.82 -3.87 18.08
C GLY A 8 -10.26 -3.03 16.88
N THR A 9 -9.29 -2.64 16.04
CA THR A 9 -9.53 -1.89 14.81
C THR A 9 -9.15 -2.74 13.61
N LEU A 10 -10.09 -2.89 12.67
CA LEU A 10 -9.84 -3.44 11.35
C LEU A 10 -9.56 -2.29 10.37
N VAL A 11 -8.38 -2.31 9.78
CA VAL A 11 -7.99 -1.30 8.78
C VAL A 11 -8.01 -1.93 7.39
N ILE A 12 -8.83 -1.37 6.50
CA ILE A 12 -8.86 -1.76 5.08
C ILE A 12 -7.80 -0.93 4.35
N VAL A 13 -6.78 -1.62 3.85
CA VAL A 13 -5.67 -1.01 3.11
C VAL A 13 -5.74 -1.46 1.66
N GLY A 14 -5.59 -0.51 0.74
CA GLY A 14 -5.77 -0.74 -0.69
C GLY A 14 -7.22 -0.55 -1.13
N MET A 15 -7.44 -0.59 -2.42
CA MET A 15 -8.76 -0.42 -3.03
C MET A 15 -9.14 -1.70 -3.76
N PRO A 16 -10.03 -2.54 -3.19
CA PRO A 16 -10.61 -3.65 -3.92
C PRO A 16 -11.49 -3.14 -5.07
N ALA A 17 -11.86 -4.01 -5.98
CA ALA A 17 -12.82 -3.68 -7.03
C ALA A 17 -14.13 -3.19 -6.42
N SER A 18 -14.82 -2.26 -7.09
CA SER A 18 -16.02 -1.57 -6.57
C SER A 18 -17.19 -2.52 -6.25
N GLU A 19 -17.17 -3.73 -6.80
CA GLU A 19 -18.22 -4.74 -6.61
C GLU A 19 -17.96 -5.67 -5.41
N ILE A 20 -16.82 -5.54 -4.75
CA ILE A 20 -16.49 -6.35 -3.58
C ILE A 20 -17.17 -5.74 -2.35
N LEU A 21 -18.06 -6.53 -1.76
CA LEU A 21 -18.79 -6.14 -0.55
C LEU A 21 -18.18 -6.83 0.67
N LEU A 22 -18.11 -6.10 1.76
CA LEU A 22 -17.77 -6.61 3.08
C LEU A 22 -19.04 -6.75 3.92
N GLU A 23 -19.38 -7.98 4.30
CA GLU A 23 -20.44 -8.23 5.26
C GLU A 23 -19.92 -8.06 6.69
N CYS A 24 -20.60 -7.28 7.49
CA CYS A 24 -20.32 -7.14 8.90
C CYS A 24 -21.62 -7.10 9.73
N ASP A 25 -21.55 -7.63 10.94
CA ASP A 25 -22.63 -7.53 11.92
C ASP A 25 -22.43 -6.25 12.75
N PRO A 26 -23.30 -5.23 12.60
CA PRO A 26 -23.15 -3.98 13.33
C PRO A 26 -23.40 -4.16 14.84
N GLY A 27 -24.22 -5.13 15.24
CA GLY A 27 -24.45 -5.45 16.66
C GLY A 27 -23.21 -6.03 17.31
N GLU A 28 -22.53 -6.94 16.62
CA GLU A 28 -21.24 -7.49 17.11
C GLU A 28 -20.19 -6.40 17.18
N LEU A 29 -20.08 -5.54 16.17
CA LEU A 29 -19.15 -4.43 16.13
C LEU A 29 -19.35 -3.50 17.34
N ALA A 30 -20.60 -3.10 17.58
CA ALA A 30 -20.95 -2.20 18.67
C ALA A 30 -20.72 -2.85 20.06
N SER A 31 -21.16 -4.11 20.25
CA SER A 31 -21.09 -4.81 21.55
C SER A 31 -19.66 -5.04 22.00
N LYS A 32 -18.71 -5.17 21.05
CA LYS A 32 -17.29 -5.37 21.31
C LYS A 32 -16.46 -4.08 21.28
N GLY A 33 -17.09 -2.92 20.97
CA GLY A 33 -16.41 -1.63 20.82
C GLY A 33 -15.37 -1.64 19.69
N GLN A 34 -15.61 -2.45 18.64
CA GLN A 34 -14.67 -2.58 17.52
C GLN A 34 -14.82 -1.43 16.52
N SER A 35 -13.77 -1.16 15.75
CA SER A 35 -13.76 -0.12 14.72
C SER A 35 -13.41 -0.71 13.36
N LEU A 36 -14.05 -0.17 12.30
CA LEU A 36 -13.72 -0.44 10.92
C LEU A 36 -13.34 0.88 10.24
N VAL A 37 -12.13 0.97 9.72
CA VAL A 37 -11.61 2.18 9.09
C VAL A 37 -10.97 1.88 7.74
N GLY A 38 -11.09 2.79 6.79
CA GLY A 38 -10.36 2.74 5.53
C GLY A 38 -9.06 3.52 5.61
N SER A 39 -8.05 3.06 4.88
CA SER A 39 -6.78 3.77 4.72
C SER A 39 -6.42 3.83 3.25
N LYS A 40 -6.32 5.05 2.72
CA LYS A 40 -5.83 5.32 1.37
C LYS A 40 -4.46 5.98 1.46
N MET A 41 -3.47 5.38 0.79
CA MET A 41 -2.07 5.88 0.81
C MET A 41 -1.54 6.12 2.23
N GLY A 42 -1.83 5.21 3.17
CA GLY A 42 -1.44 5.38 4.58
C GLY A 42 -2.16 6.53 5.31
N SER A 43 -3.32 7.00 4.80
CA SER A 43 -4.03 8.19 5.30
C SER A 43 -3.18 9.46 5.26
N SER A 44 -2.24 9.53 4.31
CA SER A 44 -1.29 10.64 4.18
C SER A 44 -1.90 11.88 3.52
N SER A 45 -1.34 13.03 3.85
CA SER A 45 -1.54 14.28 3.12
C SER A 45 -0.42 14.47 2.10
N VAL A 46 -0.74 14.33 0.81
CA VAL A 46 0.24 14.37 -0.29
C VAL A 46 1.08 15.65 -0.26
N SER A 47 0.44 16.80 -0.03
CA SER A 47 1.11 18.11 -0.01
C SER A 47 2.09 18.30 1.16
N ARG A 48 1.84 17.60 2.29
CA ARG A 48 2.70 17.65 3.47
C ARG A 48 3.75 16.53 3.45
N ASP A 49 3.32 15.32 3.14
CA ASP A 49 4.11 14.12 3.40
C ASP A 49 5.13 13.86 2.28
N ILE A 50 4.82 14.23 1.01
CA ILE A 50 5.79 14.07 -0.07
C ILE A 50 7.05 14.93 0.13
N PRO A 51 6.96 16.22 0.42
CA PRO A 51 8.16 17.02 0.72
C PRO A 51 8.97 16.48 1.90
N LEU A 52 8.29 16.00 2.95
CA LEU A 52 8.96 15.36 4.09
C LEU A 52 9.74 14.10 3.67
N LEU A 53 9.11 13.22 2.88
CA LEU A 53 9.74 12.00 2.40
C LEU A 53 10.93 12.29 1.47
N VAL A 54 10.83 13.33 0.63
CA VAL A 54 11.95 13.78 -0.22
C VAL A 54 13.12 14.26 0.63
N ASN A 55 12.88 15.04 1.67
CA ASN A 55 13.93 15.49 2.58
C ASN A 55 14.61 14.31 3.28
N LEU A 56 13.82 13.37 3.81
CA LEU A 56 14.36 12.17 4.47
C LEU A 56 15.20 11.32 3.51
N TYR A 57 14.80 11.24 2.23
CA TYR A 57 15.59 10.56 1.20
C TYR A 57 16.91 11.29 0.91
N GLN A 58 16.88 12.61 0.76
CA GLN A 58 18.08 13.43 0.53
C GLN A 58 19.07 13.38 1.72
N GLU A 59 18.56 13.25 2.93
CA GLU A 59 19.34 13.07 4.15
C GLU A 59 19.90 11.64 4.31
N GLY A 60 19.54 10.71 3.42
CA GLY A 60 19.96 9.30 3.47
C GLY A 60 19.27 8.48 4.57
N VAL A 61 18.24 9.03 5.23
CA VAL A 61 17.44 8.35 6.26
C VAL A 61 16.43 7.40 5.62
N LEU A 62 15.74 7.86 4.57
CA LEU A 62 14.79 7.06 3.81
C LEU A 62 15.51 6.39 2.63
N LYS A 63 15.54 5.07 2.65
CA LYS A 63 16.21 4.25 1.64
C LYS A 63 15.21 3.83 0.57
N LEU A 64 15.20 4.53 -0.56
CA LEU A 64 14.31 4.22 -1.70
C LEU A 64 15.03 3.42 -2.79
N ASP A 65 16.31 3.66 -2.99
CA ASP A 65 17.08 3.01 -4.07
C ASP A 65 17.20 1.50 -3.85
N GLU A 66 17.25 1.06 -2.60
CA GLU A 66 17.31 -0.35 -2.21
C GLU A 66 16.00 -1.10 -2.49
N LEU A 67 14.90 -0.38 -2.70
CA LEU A 67 13.63 -0.98 -3.10
C LEU A 67 13.57 -1.32 -4.58
N ILE A 68 14.48 -0.78 -5.41
CA ILE A 68 14.50 -1.03 -6.84
C ILE A 68 15.02 -2.44 -7.10
N SER A 69 14.12 -3.33 -7.49
CA SER A 69 14.43 -4.72 -7.79
C SER A 69 14.99 -4.92 -9.20
N GLY A 70 14.55 -4.09 -10.16
CA GLY A 70 15.01 -4.17 -11.55
C GLY A 70 14.88 -2.85 -12.29
N ARG A 71 15.80 -2.64 -13.25
CA ARG A 71 15.75 -1.52 -14.20
C ARG A 71 15.61 -2.09 -15.60
N TYR A 72 14.60 -1.63 -16.33
CA TYR A 72 14.23 -2.16 -17.63
C TYR A 72 14.21 -1.02 -18.66
N ALA A 73 14.59 -1.31 -19.88
CA ALA A 73 14.31 -0.41 -21.00
C ALA A 73 12.82 -0.47 -21.36
N LEU A 74 12.33 0.56 -22.07
CA LEU A 74 10.90 0.61 -22.43
C LEU A 74 10.44 -0.61 -23.24
N HIS A 75 11.30 -1.14 -24.12
CA HIS A 75 10.96 -2.32 -24.91
C HIS A 75 10.84 -3.63 -24.09
N ASP A 76 11.39 -3.67 -22.88
CA ASP A 76 11.33 -4.79 -21.95
C ASP A 76 10.21 -4.63 -20.91
N ILE A 77 9.26 -3.71 -21.13
CA ILE A 77 8.20 -3.41 -20.16
C ILE A 77 7.35 -4.62 -19.79
N ASN A 78 7.15 -5.56 -20.71
CA ASN A 78 6.39 -6.78 -20.46
C ASN A 78 7.10 -7.67 -19.44
N ASP A 79 8.42 -7.81 -19.52
CA ASP A 79 9.22 -8.57 -18.57
C ASP A 79 9.16 -7.94 -17.17
N ALA A 80 9.21 -6.60 -17.11
CA ALA A 80 9.04 -5.85 -15.86
C ALA A 80 7.66 -6.13 -15.22
N ILE A 81 6.59 -6.13 -16.02
CA ILE A 81 5.22 -6.42 -15.55
C ILE A 81 5.11 -7.88 -15.08
N ASP A 82 5.66 -8.80 -15.84
CA ASP A 82 5.57 -10.23 -15.50
C ASP A 82 6.35 -10.57 -14.24
N SER A 83 7.49 -9.93 -13.98
CA SER A 83 8.21 -10.10 -12.71
C SER A 83 7.39 -9.63 -11.50
N VAL A 84 6.62 -8.54 -11.64
CA VAL A 84 5.67 -8.08 -10.60
C VAL A 84 4.54 -9.09 -10.40
N ARG A 85 3.97 -9.63 -11.48
CA ARG A 85 2.90 -10.65 -11.40
C ARG A 85 3.36 -11.93 -10.71
N ARG A 86 4.63 -12.31 -10.87
CA ARG A 86 5.24 -13.46 -10.18
C ARG A 86 5.62 -13.16 -8.72
N GLY A 87 5.49 -11.92 -8.27
CA GLY A 87 5.87 -11.52 -6.91
C GLY A 87 7.39 -11.45 -6.67
N GLU A 88 8.19 -11.34 -7.73
CA GLU A 88 9.66 -11.33 -7.67
C GLU A 88 10.24 -9.93 -7.44
N ALA A 89 9.42 -8.88 -7.58
CA ALA A 89 9.88 -7.50 -7.52
C ALA A 89 9.13 -6.67 -6.48
N PHE A 90 9.87 -5.91 -5.69
CA PHE A 90 9.30 -4.84 -4.86
C PHE A 90 8.97 -3.60 -5.70
N ARG A 91 9.94 -3.16 -6.52
CA ARG A 91 9.81 -1.99 -7.40
C ARG A 91 10.63 -2.18 -8.67
N ASN A 92 9.97 -2.22 -9.80
CA ASN A 92 10.62 -2.14 -11.11
C ASN A 92 10.56 -0.70 -11.64
N VAL A 93 11.62 -0.28 -12.30
CA VAL A 93 11.75 1.05 -12.89
C VAL A 93 11.99 0.91 -14.38
N VAL A 94 11.23 1.63 -15.19
CA VAL A 94 11.47 1.74 -16.64
C VAL A 94 12.32 2.97 -16.89
N MET A 95 13.46 2.75 -17.53
CA MET A 95 14.42 3.78 -17.86
C MET A 95 14.17 4.29 -19.29
N PHE A 96 14.02 5.58 -19.42
CA PHE A 96 13.96 6.28 -20.71
C PHE A 96 15.34 6.86 -21.02
N GLN A 97 15.91 6.45 -22.14
CA GLN A 97 17.16 7.01 -22.68
C GLN A 97 16.90 7.82 -23.90
#